data_aae44f601b78d8c9993565177fac405b
#
_entry.id   aae44f601b78d8c9993565177fac405b
#
_cell.length_a   1.000
_cell.length_b   1.000
_cell.length_c   1.000
_cell.angle_alpha   90.00
_cell.angle_beta   90.00
_cell.angle_gamma   90.00
#
_symmetry.space_group_name_H-M   'P 1'
#
loop_
_entity.id
_entity.type
_entity.pdbx_description
1 polymer ?
#
loop_
_entity_poly.entity_id
_entity_poly.type
_entity_poly.pdbx_seq_one_letter_code
_entity_poly.pdbx_strand_id
1 'polypeptide(L)'
;ATPPPDIWIWSPPEPGPPDLIPGLLPRHGHLLISGETDVGKTTVALEIAMAVLTGLPLWESHVQASQTIQRVTYIMGEHHESVVQSLWRLMDFGGEPPIKIIPPHLHRPLVVRGLTMERTIAAYIESCQGSQLLIFDPLNAFVAGSDAENDSVPMRACLNGMESIATQVGAALLILGHMGKPYFDQKRQKYEHRTTYASRGSSAIEDAATCCYYMIQDDSKEHANRFRLIRRKYKGEAPAFWALQRGDNNRHTLIGGGRTRSQISQTRTEVGKQGGRPKTVCPET
;
A
#
# COMPACT_ATOMS: atom_id res chain seq x y z
N ALA A 1 -25.44 -10.08 39.66
CA ALA A 1 -24.53 -9.65 38.63
C ALA A 1 -24.03 -10.90 37.90
N THR A 2 -24.41 -11.08 36.66
CA THR A 2 -23.91 -12.16 35.82
C THR A 2 -22.41 -11.89 35.57
N PRO A 3 -21.50 -12.86 35.81
CA PRO A 3 -20.11 -12.66 35.49
C PRO A 3 -19.96 -12.36 33.98
N PRO A 4 -18.99 -11.51 33.57
CA PRO A 4 -18.75 -11.29 32.16
C PRO A 4 -18.47 -12.65 31.50
N PRO A 5 -18.91 -12.85 30.25
CA PRO A 5 -18.62 -14.09 29.53
C PRO A 5 -17.11 -14.30 29.51
N ASP A 6 -16.70 -15.55 29.75
CA ASP A 6 -15.30 -15.96 29.73
C ASP A 6 -14.73 -15.69 28.35
N ILE A 7 -14.13 -14.50 28.17
CA ILE A 7 -13.51 -14.02 26.91
C ILE A 7 -12.17 -14.78 26.64
N TRP A 8 -11.83 -15.75 27.50
CA TRP A 8 -10.52 -16.42 27.53
C TRP A 8 -10.48 -17.84 26.96
N ILE A 9 -11.48 -18.25 26.19
CA ILE A 9 -11.36 -19.48 25.41
C ILE A 9 -10.42 -19.17 24.25
N TRP A 10 -9.16 -19.52 24.44
CA TRP A 10 -8.13 -19.45 23.39
C TRP A 10 -8.39 -20.57 22.36
N SER A 11 -9.33 -20.33 21.45
CA SER A 11 -9.39 -21.08 20.20
C SER A 11 -8.41 -20.40 19.24
N PRO A 12 -7.52 -21.14 18.56
CA PRO A 12 -6.73 -20.55 17.49
C PRO A 12 -7.72 -19.86 16.53
N PRO A 13 -7.51 -18.58 16.20
CA PRO A 13 -8.43 -17.88 15.29
C PRO A 13 -8.49 -18.69 14.00
N GLU A 14 -9.70 -18.90 13.48
CA GLU A 14 -9.85 -19.47 12.15
C GLU A 14 -9.01 -18.65 11.17
N PRO A 15 -8.37 -19.30 10.17
CA PRO A 15 -7.67 -18.56 9.13
C PRO A 15 -8.62 -17.51 8.55
N GLY A 16 -8.26 -16.24 8.68
CA GLY A 16 -9.04 -15.16 8.10
C GLY A 16 -9.18 -15.36 6.58
N PRO A 17 -10.15 -14.72 5.93
CA PRO A 17 -10.28 -14.80 4.48
C PRO A 17 -8.97 -14.38 3.82
N PRO A 18 -8.59 -15.02 2.71
CA PRO A 18 -7.33 -14.74 2.04
C PRO A 18 -7.26 -13.28 1.61
N ASP A 19 -6.04 -12.74 1.54
CA ASP A 19 -5.81 -11.41 0.98
C ASP A 19 -6.50 -11.26 -0.37
N LEU A 20 -6.93 -10.05 -0.71
CA LEU A 20 -7.56 -9.77 -2.00
C LEU A 20 -6.53 -9.95 -3.13
N ILE A 21 -5.29 -9.52 -2.91
CA ILE A 21 -4.13 -9.89 -3.73
C ILE A 21 -3.05 -10.41 -2.79
N PRO A 22 -2.73 -11.72 -2.83
CA PRO A 22 -1.76 -12.32 -1.94
C PRO A 22 -0.42 -11.60 -1.95
N GLY A 23 0.07 -11.26 -0.76
CA GLY A 23 1.35 -10.57 -0.59
C GLY A 23 1.35 -9.07 -0.93
N LEU A 24 0.21 -8.49 -1.33
CA LEU A 24 0.10 -7.08 -1.70
C LEU A 24 -1.09 -6.39 -1.01
N LEU A 25 -2.31 -6.80 -1.31
CA LEU A 25 -3.52 -6.14 -0.84
C LEU A 25 -4.27 -7.02 0.18
N PRO A 26 -4.22 -6.68 1.46
CA PRO A 26 -4.96 -7.43 2.48
C PRO A 26 -6.48 -7.21 2.33
N ARG A 27 -7.27 -8.21 2.68
CA ARG A 27 -8.73 -8.07 2.70
C ARG A 27 -9.21 -7.22 3.88
N HIS A 28 -8.54 -7.35 5.02
CA HIS A 28 -8.81 -6.59 6.24
C HIS A 28 -7.60 -5.75 6.62
N GLY A 29 -7.84 -4.54 7.10
CA GLY A 29 -6.82 -3.52 7.29
C GLY A 29 -6.54 -2.76 5.99
N HIS A 30 -5.36 -2.20 5.86
CA HIS A 30 -5.07 -1.37 4.68
C HIS A 30 -3.69 -1.62 4.09
N LEU A 31 -3.61 -1.43 2.78
CA LEU A 31 -2.38 -1.26 2.01
C LEU A 31 -2.08 0.23 1.90
N LEU A 32 -0.92 0.65 2.39
CA LEU A 32 -0.37 1.98 2.17
C LEU A 32 0.73 1.91 1.11
N ILE A 33 0.61 2.67 0.04
CA ILE A 33 1.67 2.90 -0.94
C ILE A 33 2.12 4.33 -0.84
N SER A 34 3.34 4.55 -0.34
CA SER A 34 3.96 5.88 -0.26
C SER A 34 5.05 6.03 -1.32
N GLY A 35 5.19 7.22 -1.87
CA GLY A 35 6.21 7.50 -2.88
C GLY A 35 6.29 8.98 -3.21
N GLU A 36 7.32 9.36 -3.96
CA GLU A 36 7.47 10.73 -4.45
C GLU A 36 6.30 11.16 -5.33
N THR A 37 6.16 12.46 -5.53
CA THR A 37 5.23 13.00 -6.53
C THR A 37 5.60 12.46 -7.90
N ASP A 38 4.60 12.17 -8.72
CA ASP A 38 4.73 11.68 -10.11
C ASP A 38 5.45 10.33 -10.30
N VAL A 39 5.76 9.61 -9.24
CA VAL A 39 6.38 8.28 -9.34
C VAL A 39 5.45 7.20 -9.93
N GLY A 40 4.14 7.50 -10.10
CA GLY A 40 3.17 6.58 -10.71
C GLY A 40 2.30 5.80 -9.71
N LYS A 41 2.16 6.26 -8.48
CA LYS A 41 1.30 5.63 -7.45
C LYS A 41 -0.14 5.45 -7.92
N THR A 42 -0.73 6.48 -8.51
CA THR A 42 -2.09 6.46 -9.07
C THR A 42 -2.23 5.39 -10.15
N THR A 43 -1.23 5.25 -11.03
CA THR A 43 -1.20 4.19 -12.06
C THR A 43 -1.22 2.81 -11.42
N VAL A 44 -0.35 2.56 -10.44
CA VAL A 44 -0.31 1.27 -9.70
C VAL A 44 -1.63 1.00 -8.99
N ALA A 45 -2.25 2.02 -8.38
CA ALA A 45 -3.55 1.85 -7.72
C ALA A 45 -4.67 1.45 -8.71
N LEU A 46 -4.67 2.04 -9.92
CA LEU A 46 -5.62 1.67 -10.98
C LEU A 46 -5.36 0.27 -11.53
N GLU A 47 -4.10 -0.14 -11.69
CA GLU A 47 -3.74 -1.51 -12.09
C GLU A 47 -4.19 -2.54 -11.04
N ILE A 48 -4.01 -2.23 -9.75
CA ILE A 48 -4.53 -3.05 -8.65
C ILE A 48 -6.06 -3.14 -8.73
N ALA A 49 -6.75 -2.00 -8.93
CA ALA A 49 -8.21 -1.98 -9.09
C ALA A 49 -8.66 -2.86 -10.27
N MET A 50 -7.96 -2.77 -11.40
CA MET A 50 -8.26 -3.60 -12.56
C MET A 50 -8.04 -5.08 -12.31
N ALA A 51 -6.93 -5.45 -11.70
CA ALA A 51 -6.64 -6.86 -11.39
C ALA A 51 -7.74 -7.49 -10.53
N VAL A 52 -8.26 -6.76 -9.53
CA VAL A 52 -9.34 -7.27 -8.67
C VAL A 52 -10.72 -7.24 -9.34
N LEU A 53 -10.96 -6.32 -10.28
CA LEU A 53 -12.22 -6.26 -11.04
C LEU A 53 -12.32 -7.33 -12.12
N THR A 54 -11.21 -7.59 -12.82
CA THR A 54 -11.18 -8.47 -13.97
C THR A 54 -10.68 -9.89 -13.67
N GLY A 55 -9.95 -10.05 -12.57
CA GLY A 55 -9.22 -11.29 -12.28
C GLY A 55 -7.98 -11.52 -13.16
N LEU A 56 -7.65 -10.56 -14.03
CA LEU A 56 -6.46 -10.64 -14.85
C LEU A 56 -5.19 -10.52 -13.97
N PRO A 57 -4.09 -11.16 -14.36
CA PRO A 57 -2.83 -11.05 -13.68
C PRO A 57 -2.34 -9.60 -13.59
N LEU A 58 -1.94 -9.19 -12.38
CA LEU A 58 -1.36 -7.89 -12.14
C LEU A 58 0.05 -7.84 -12.74
N TRP A 59 0.39 -6.77 -13.45
CA TRP A 59 1.72 -6.51 -14.04
C TRP A 59 2.21 -7.62 -14.99
N GLU A 60 1.27 -8.20 -15.76
CA GLU A 60 1.59 -9.29 -16.70
C GLU A 60 2.37 -10.45 -16.03
N SER A 61 2.05 -10.76 -14.80
CA SER A 61 2.81 -11.68 -13.94
C SER A 61 1.94 -12.80 -13.39
N HIS A 62 2.50 -13.59 -12.47
CA HIS A 62 1.75 -14.60 -11.69
C HIS A 62 0.97 -14.00 -10.50
N VAL A 63 1.08 -12.69 -10.26
CA VAL A 63 0.37 -12.00 -9.16
C VAL A 63 -1.08 -11.81 -9.56
N GLN A 64 -1.97 -12.46 -8.87
CA GLN A 64 -3.38 -12.52 -9.24
C GLN A 64 -4.26 -12.28 -8.02
N ALA A 65 -5.45 -11.69 -8.24
CA ALA A 65 -6.45 -11.55 -7.19
C ALA A 65 -6.97 -12.94 -6.76
N SER A 66 -7.16 -13.13 -5.47
CA SER A 66 -7.75 -14.36 -4.91
C SER A 66 -9.20 -14.56 -5.32
N GLN A 67 -9.88 -13.48 -5.64
CA GLN A 67 -11.24 -13.42 -6.17
C GLN A 67 -11.47 -12.11 -6.90
N THR A 68 -12.40 -12.10 -7.85
CA THR A 68 -12.88 -10.87 -8.48
C THR A 68 -13.87 -10.14 -7.57
N ILE A 69 -13.93 -8.83 -7.75
CA ILE A 69 -14.88 -7.94 -7.10
C ILE A 69 -15.68 -7.17 -8.15
N GLN A 70 -16.82 -6.60 -7.76
CA GLN A 70 -17.72 -5.94 -8.70
C GLN A 70 -17.67 -4.42 -8.65
N ARG A 71 -17.20 -3.85 -7.55
CA ARG A 71 -17.23 -2.41 -7.35
C ARG A 71 -16.00 -1.88 -6.61
N VAL A 72 -15.38 -0.88 -7.21
CA VAL A 72 -14.32 -0.08 -6.61
C VAL A 72 -14.82 1.35 -6.44
N THR A 73 -14.48 2.01 -5.34
CA THR A 73 -14.67 3.46 -5.20
C THR A 73 -13.31 4.13 -5.03
N TYR A 74 -13.03 5.08 -5.93
CA TYR A 74 -11.82 5.91 -5.91
C TYR A 74 -12.17 7.29 -5.35
N ILE A 75 -11.57 7.66 -4.24
CA ILE A 75 -11.85 8.89 -3.51
C ILE A 75 -10.65 9.82 -3.71
N MET A 76 -10.85 10.87 -4.46
CA MET A 76 -9.81 11.81 -4.86
C MET A 76 -9.76 13.00 -3.91
N GLY A 77 -8.63 13.20 -3.26
CA GLY A 77 -8.39 14.40 -2.44
C GLY A 77 -7.73 15.53 -3.21
N GLU A 78 -6.96 15.16 -4.24
CA GLU A 78 -6.27 16.05 -5.16
C GLU A 78 -6.59 15.63 -6.60
N HIS A 79 -6.13 16.38 -7.59
CA HIS A 79 -6.32 16.13 -9.01
C HIS A 79 -7.77 16.25 -9.50
N HIS A 80 -7.92 16.45 -10.78
CA HIS A 80 -9.23 16.47 -11.43
C HIS A 80 -9.58 15.05 -11.91
N GLU A 81 -10.84 14.69 -11.87
CA GLU A 81 -11.38 13.40 -12.33
C GLU A 81 -10.84 13.01 -13.72
N SER A 82 -10.70 13.99 -14.62
CA SER A 82 -10.13 13.78 -15.96
C SER A 82 -8.72 13.17 -15.95
N VAL A 83 -7.93 13.34 -14.88
CA VAL A 83 -6.59 12.72 -14.77
C VAL A 83 -6.73 11.22 -14.62
N VAL A 84 -7.61 10.74 -13.76
CA VAL A 84 -7.87 9.30 -13.58
C VAL A 84 -8.45 8.70 -14.86
N GLN A 85 -9.40 9.39 -15.50
CA GLN A 85 -9.97 8.95 -16.77
C GLN A 85 -8.92 8.92 -17.90
N SER A 86 -8.01 9.90 -17.93
CA SER A 86 -6.92 9.93 -18.91
C SER A 86 -5.93 8.81 -18.69
N LEU A 87 -5.51 8.55 -17.44
CA LEU A 87 -4.65 7.41 -17.10
C LEU A 87 -5.31 6.09 -17.47
N TRP A 88 -6.60 5.95 -17.20
CA TRP A 88 -7.37 4.76 -17.59
C TRP A 88 -7.35 4.51 -19.10
N ARG A 89 -7.60 5.55 -19.89
CA ARG A 89 -7.54 5.45 -21.36
C ARG A 89 -6.14 5.11 -21.86
N LEU A 90 -5.11 5.75 -21.28
CA LEU A 90 -3.72 5.46 -21.64
C LEU A 90 -3.30 4.03 -21.33
N MET A 91 -3.88 3.44 -20.30
CA MET A 91 -3.60 2.05 -19.91
C MET A 91 -4.33 1.02 -20.78
N ASP A 92 -5.19 1.47 -21.71
CA ASP A 92 -5.92 0.63 -22.68
C ASP A 92 -6.66 -0.57 -22.04
N PHE A 93 -7.37 -0.32 -20.95
CA PHE A 93 -8.17 -1.38 -20.30
C PHE A 93 -9.50 -1.67 -21.00
N GLY A 94 -9.83 -0.93 -22.07
CA GLY A 94 -11.08 -1.05 -22.81
C GLY A 94 -12.31 -0.57 -22.03
N GLY A 95 -13.15 0.24 -22.65
CA GLY A 95 -14.41 0.68 -22.08
C GLY A 95 -14.30 1.68 -20.91
N GLU A 96 -15.45 2.01 -20.32
CA GLU A 96 -15.50 2.81 -19.11
C GLU A 96 -15.13 1.99 -17.87
N PRO A 97 -14.30 2.56 -16.95
CA PRO A 97 -13.92 1.84 -15.76
C PRO A 97 -15.13 1.59 -14.86
N PRO A 98 -15.35 0.36 -14.37
CA PRO A 98 -16.37 0.08 -13.37
C PRO A 98 -15.96 0.59 -11.98
N ILE A 99 -15.42 1.80 -11.96
CA ILE A 99 -14.91 2.48 -10.78
C ILE A 99 -15.75 3.71 -10.52
N LYS A 100 -16.40 3.76 -9.36
CA LYS A 100 -17.05 4.99 -8.88
C LYS A 100 -15.98 5.97 -8.45
N ILE A 101 -16.01 7.18 -8.99
CA ILE A 101 -15.09 8.26 -8.60
C ILE A 101 -15.85 9.24 -7.70
N ILE A 102 -15.25 9.57 -6.54
CA ILE A 102 -15.66 10.70 -5.70
C ILE A 102 -14.61 11.81 -5.97
N PRO A 103 -14.99 12.84 -6.74
CA PRO A 103 -14.04 13.85 -7.19
C PRO A 103 -13.69 14.87 -6.08
N PRO A 104 -12.59 15.63 -6.23
CA PRO A 104 -12.09 16.54 -5.20
C PRO A 104 -13.09 17.60 -4.74
N HIS A 105 -13.98 18.08 -5.61
CA HIS A 105 -14.99 19.08 -5.23
C HIS A 105 -16.09 18.53 -4.30
N LEU A 106 -16.26 17.21 -4.23
CA LEU A 106 -17.12 16.52 -3.27
C LEU A 106 -16.34 16.02 -2.05
N HIS A 107 -15.02 16.13 -2.10
CA HIS A 107 -14.14 15.71 -1.03
C HIS A 107 -14.38 16.55 0.24
N ARG A 108 -14.31 15.86 1.39
CA ARG A 108 -14.35 16.49 2.72
C ARG A 108 -13.25 15.89 3.57
N PRO A 109 -12.49 16.70 4.32
CA PRO A 109 -11.48 16.18 5.21
C PRO A 109 -12.10 15.33 6.32
N LEU A 110 -11.44 14.23 6.67
CA LEU A 110 -11.82 13.35 7.77
C LEU A 110 -11.39 13.92 9.12
N VAL A 111 -10.32 14.72 9.12
CA VAL A 111 -9.79 15.37 10.30
C VAL A 111 -9.56 16.86 10.01
N VAL A 112 -10.07 17.72 10.87
CA VAL A 112 -9.90 19.18 10.79
C VAL A 112 -9.35 19.66 12.12
N ARG A 113 -8.18 20.30 12.10
CA ARG A 113 -7.48 20.81 13.32
C ARG A 113 -7.38 19.74 14.43
N GLY A 114 -7.07 18.50 14.05
CA GLY A 114 -6.95 17.37 14.96
C GLY A 114 -8.27 16.72 15.42
N LEU A 115 -9.42 17.23 15.00
CA LEU A 115 -10.72 16.68 15.37
C LEU A 115 -11.27 15.79 14.23
N THR A 116 -11.71 14.60 14.57
CA THR A 116 -12.37 13.68 13.64
C THR A 116 -13.76 14.20 13.26
N MET A 117 -14.06 14.19 11.95
CA MET A 117 -15.33 14.66 11.39
C MET A 117 -16.32 13.50 11.24
N GLU A 118 -17.03 13.13 12.29
CA GLU A 118 -17.98 12.00 12.32
C GLU A 118 -19.03 12.09 11.21
N ARG A 119 -19.57 13.27 10.95
CA ARG A 119 -20.55 13.47 9.86
C ARG A 119 -19.95 13.21 8.49
N THR A 120 -18.67 13.54 8.32
CA THR A 120 -17.94 13.26 7.06
C THR A 120 -17.71 11.78 6.89
N ILE A 121 -17.33 11.06 7.95
CA ILE A 121 -17.20 9.61 7.95
C ILE A 121 -18.51 8.95 7.56
N ALA A 122 -19.63 9.35 8.17
CA ALA A 122 -20.96 8.82 7.85
C ALA A 122 -21.34 9.06 6.38
N ALA A 123 -21.07 10.25 5.84
CA ALA A 123 -21.33 10.56 4.43
C ALA A 123 -20.47 9.70 3.47
N TYR A 124 -19.20 9.42 3.80
CA TYR A 124 -18.39 8.49 3.03
C TYR A 124 -18.90 7.06 3.11
N ILE A 125 -19.31 6.59 4.29
CA ILE A 125 -19.91 5.27 4.45
C ILE A 125 -21.11 5.12 3.51
N GLU A 126 -22.03 6.08 3.52
CA GLU A 126 -23.20 6.08 2.65
C GLU A 126 -22.79 6.09 1.17
N SER A 127 -21.85 6.97 0.79
CA SER A 127 -21.39 7.09 -0.59
C SER A 127 -20.66 5.86 -1.10
N CYS A 128 -20.01 5.10 -0.22
CA CYS A 128 -19.21 3.93 -0.56
C CYS A 128 -19.95 2.60 -0.41
N GLN A 129 -21.24 2.60 -0.09
CA GLN A 129 -22.02 1.36 0.07
C GLN A 129 -21.93 0.43 -1.13
N GLY A 130 -21.71 -0.86 -0.84
CA GLY A 130 -21.54 -1.90 -1.85
C GLY A 130 -20.17 -1.93 -2.54
N SER A 131 -19.25 -1.04 -2.20
CA SER A 131 -17.86 -1.12 -2.66
C SER A 131 -17.11 -2.24 -1.95
N GLN A 132 -16.22 -2.90 -2.65
CA GLN A 132 -15.39 -4.00 -2.14
C GLN A 132 -13.90 -3.62 -2.07
N LEU A 133 -13.54 -2.50 -2.71
CA LEU A 133 -12.26 -1.84 -2.58
C LEU A 133 -12.48 -0.33 -2.52
N LEU A 134 -11.88 0.33 -1.53
CA LEU A 134 -11.80 1.79 -1.44
C LEU A 134 -10.37 2.23 -1.69
N ILE A 135 -10.19 3.27 -2.50
CA ILE A 135 -8.89 3.88 -2.79
C ILE A 135 -8.95 5.34 -2.37
N PHE A 136 -8.07 5.77 -1.46
CA PHE A 136 -7.91 7.15 -1.03
C PHE A 136 -6.61 7.72 -1.60
N ASP A 137 -6.69 8.82 -2.35
CA ASP A 137 -5.55 9.43 -3.06
C ASP A 137 -5.55 10.96 -3.01
N PRO A 138 -4.58 11.57 -2.36
CA PRO A 138 -3.62 11.03 -1.39
C PRO A 138 -4.10 11.21 0.07
N LEU A 139 -3.48 10.48 1.01
CA LEU A 139 -3.79 10.50 2.44
C LEU A 139 -3.82 11.91 3.06
N ASN A 140 -2.83 12.73 2.74
CA ASN A 140 -2.68 14.07 3.31
C ASN A 140 -3.84 15.02 2.95
N ALA A 141 -4.51 14.81 1.82
CA ALA A 141 -5.65 15.63 1.43
C ALA A 141 -6.86 15.48 2.38
N PHE A 142 -6.90 14.42 3.18
CA PHE A 142 -8.00 14.15 4.11
C PHE A 142 -7.77 14.71 5.53
N VAL A 143 -6.68 15.44 5.71
CA VAL A 143 -6.35 16.14 6.96
C VAL A 143 -6.25 17.63 6.67
N ALA A 144 -7.08 18.44 7.35
CA ALA A 144 -7.07 19.89 7.18
C ALA A 144 -6.54 20.60 8.44
N GLY A 145 -5.71 21.62 8.22
CA GLY A 145 -5.09 22.45 9.23
C GLY A 145 -3.61 22.70 8.95
N SER A 146 -3.05 23.82 9.44
CA SER A 146 -1.62 24.09 9.32
C SER A 146 -0.82 23.02 10.08
N ASP A 147 0.22 22.50 9.45
CA ASP A 147 1.14 21.49 9.99
C ASP A 147 0.56 20.09 10.33
N ALA A 148 -0.75 19.89 10.14
CA ALA A 148 -1.40 18.62 10.44
C ALA A 148 -0.81 17.43 9.65
N GLU A 149 -0.20 17.68 8.49
CA GLU A 149 0.50 16.67 7.70
C GLU A 149 1.76 16.11 8.39
N ASN A 150 2.36 16.89 9.29
CA ASN A 150 3.60 16.51 9.99
C ASN A 150 3.33 16.01 11.41
N ASP A 151 2.06 16.08 11.86
CA ASP A 151 1.65 15.63 13.19
C ASP A 151 1.11 14.20 13.14
N SER A 152 1.62 13.38 14.03
CA SER A 152 1.25 11.97 14.13
C SER A 152 -0.19 11.74 14.58
N VAL A 153 -0.73 12.62 15.42
CA VAL A 153 -2.06 12.46 16.00
C VAL A 153 -3.16 12.64 14.96
N PRO A 154 -3.24 13.75 14.20
CA PRO A 154 -4.26 13.92 13.17
C PRO A 154 -4.11 12.92 12.02
N MET A 155 -2.89 12.55 11.64
CA MET A 155 -2.67 11.55 10.62
C MET A 155 -3.16 10.15 11.06
N ARG A 156 -2.92 9.77 12.31
CA ARG A 156 -3.44 8.53 12.90
C ARG A 156 -4.97 8.54 12.95
N ALA A 157 -5.56 9.66 13.38
CA ALA A 157 -7.02 9.82 13.41
C ALA A 157 -7.62 9.71 12.00
N CYS A 158 -6.96 10.26 11.00
CA CYS A 158 -7.38 10.14 9.59
C CYS A 158 -7.35 8.68 9.12
N LEU A 159 -6.27 7.95 9.36
CA LEU A 159 -6.19 6.52 9.04
C LEU A 159 -7.29 5.71 9.74
N ASN A 160 -7.53 5.95 11.01
CA ASN A 160 -8.61 5.28 11.75
C ASN A 160 -9.99 5.59 11.15
N GLY A 161 -10.20 6.84 10.68
CA GLY A 161 -11.42 7.22 9.96
C GLY A 161 -11.59 6.45 8.65
N MET A 162 -10.54 6.33 7.85
CA MET A 162 -10.55 5.55 6.60
C MET A 162 -10.80 4.06 6.87
N GLU A 163 -10.15 3.49 7.88
CA GLU A 163 -10.38 2.10 8.30
C GLU A 163 -11.82 1.88 8.80
N SER A 164 -12.36 2.83 9.54
CA SER A 164 -13.77 2.77 9.99
C SER A 164 -14.72 2.74 8.79
N ILE A 165 -14.50 3.60 7.78
CA ILE A 165 -15.30 3.61 6.55
C ILE A 165 -15.20 2.25 5.85
N ALA A 166 -13.99 1.77 5.60
CA ALA A 166 -13.75 0.51 4.91
C ALA A 166 -14.37 -0.69 5.65
N THR A 167 -14.24 -0.75 6.96
CA THR A 167 -14.80 -1.81 7.80
C THR A 167 -16.33 -1.82 7.75
N GLN A 168 -16.97 -0.64 7.87
CA GLN A 168 -18.44 -0.54 7.87
C GLN A 168 -19.04 -0.82 6.49
N VAL A 169 -18.31 -0.53 5.44
CA VAL A 169 -18.69 -0.86 4.04
C VAL A 169 -18.38 -2.32 3.69
N GLY A 170 -17.47 -2.97 4.43
CA GLY A 170 -17.00 -4.34 4.13
C GLY A 170 -15.98 -4.39 2.99
N ALA A 171 -15.21 -3.33 2.79
CA ALA A 171 -14.27 -3.17 1.69
C ALA A 171 -12.81 -3.35 2.13
N ALA A 172 -11.95 -3.82 1.21
CA ALA A 172 -10.51 -3.66 1.31
C ALA A 172 -10.13 -2.18 1.16
N LEU A 173 -8.98 -1.77 1.69
CA LEU A 173 -8.57 -0.38 1.73
C LEU A 173 -7.16 -0.21 1.14
N LEU A 174 -7.05 0.63 0.11
CA LEU A 174 -5.80 1.10 -0.47
C LEU A 174 -5.67 2.61 -0.23
N ILE A 175 -4.53 3.01 0.32
CA ILE A 175 -4.23 4.41 0.62
C ILE A 175 -2.94 4.79 -0.12
N LEU A 176 -2.97 5.91 -0.84
CA LEU A 176 -1.79 6.49 -1.44
C LEU A 176 -1.27 7.62 -0.57
N GLY A 177 0.05 7.66 -0.37
CA GLY A 177 0.69 8.66 0.46
C GLY A 177 1.90 9.30 -0.23
N HIS A 178 2.27 10.50 0.20
CA HIS A 178 3.51 11.12 -0.21
C HIS A 178 4.65 10.72 0.72
N MET A 179 5.83 10.53 0.15
CA MET A 179 7.07 10.43 0.92
C MET A 179 7.53 11.82 1.37
N GLY A 180 8.18 11.87 2.51
CA GLY A 180 8.91 13.06 2.95
C GLY A 180 9.99 13.44 1.93
N LYS A 181 10.37 14.71 1.90
CA LYS A 181 11.46 15.17 1.02
C LYS A 181 12.76 14.42 1.37
N PRO A 182 13.57 14.09 0.33
CA PRO A 182 14.88 13.51 0.57
C PRO A 182 15.73 14.48 1.39
N TYR A 183 16.54 13.96 2.27
CA TYR A 183 17.52 14.75 3.00
C TYR A 183 18.91 14.56 2.38
N PHE A 184 19.73 15.57 2.47
CA PHE A 184 21.12 15.47 2.00
C PHE A 184 21.98 14.76 3.05
N ASP A 185 22.47 13.57 2.72
CA ASP A 185 23.43 12.87 3.57
C ASP A 185 24.85 13.44 3.34
N GLN A 186 25.32 14.22 4.29
CA GLN A 186 26.65 14.85 4.22
C GLN A 186 27.79 13.83 4.15
N LYS A 187 27.64 12.64 4.75
CA LYS A 187 28.68 11.60 4.72
C LYS A 187 28.79 10.94 3.35
N ARG A 188 27.66 10.75 2.68
CA ARG A 188 27.58 10.10 1.37
C ARG A 188 27.54 11.10 0.22
N GLN A 189 27.48 12.40 0.52
CA GLN A 189 27.41 13.49 -0.46
C GLN A 189 26.28 13.29 -1.49
N LYS A 190 25.13 12.76 -1.05
CA LYS A 190 23.97 12.54 -1.90
C LYS A 190 22.66 12.75 -1.16
N TYR A 191 21.61 13.03 -1.93
CA TYR A 191 20.25 13.03 -1.40
C TYR A 191 19.79 11.58 -1.18
N GLU A 192 19.30 11.31 0.01
CA GLU A 192 18.74 10.01 0.37
C GLU A 192 17.35 10.18 0.97
N HIS A 193 16.45 9.25 0.65
CA HIS A 193 15.23 9.10 1.44
C HIS A 193 15.57 8.40 2.76
N ARG A 194 14.97 8.87 3.83
CA ARG A 194 15.03 8.12 5.08
C ARG A 194 14.46 6.73 4.81
N THR A 195 15.29 5.72 4.89
CA THR A 195 14.87 4.32 4.70
C THR A 195 13.93 3.84 5.81
N THR A 196 13.86 4.60 6.91
CA THR A 196 12.96 4.37 8.03
C THR A 196 12.03 5.57 8.13
N TYR A 197 10.70 5.34 8.11
CA TYR A 197 9.68 6.39 8.20
C TYR A 197 9.75 7.44 7.09
N ALA A 198 9.78 6.97 5.84
CA ALA A 198 9.83 7.86 4.68
C ALA A 198 8.48 8.51 4.34
N SER A 199 7.36 7.98 4.87
CA SER A 199 6.03 8.59 4.66
C SER A 199 5.98 9.98 5.29
N ARG A 200 5.47 10.95 4.52
CA ARG A 200 5.23 12.31 5.04
C ARG A 200 4.16 12.20 6.15
N GLY A 201 4.47 12.76 7.32
CA GLY A 201 3.50 12.85 8.41
C GLY A 201 3.86 12.10 9.67
N SER A 202 4.56 11.01 9.68
CA SER A 202 5.23 10.39 10.84
C SER A 202 5.40 8.87 10.74
N SER A 203 6.25 8.33 11.63
CA SER A 203 6.34 6.87 11.88
C SER A 203 5.00 6.23 12.24
N ALA A 204 4.09 7.00 12.86
CA ALA A 204 2.78 6.51 13.27
C ALA A 204 1.92 6.03 12.10
N ILE A 205 2.10 6.55 10.88
CA ILE A 205 1.40 6.10 9.68
C ILE A 205 1.84 4.69 9.31
N GLU A 206 3.15 4.46 9.24
CA GLU A 206 3.71 3.15 8.90
C GLU A 206 3.44 2.11 9.99
N ASP A 207 3.51 2.54 11.26
CA ASP A 207 3.22 1.67 12.41
C ASP A 207 1.76 1.25 12.44
N ALA A 208 0.85 2.13 12.00
CA ALA A 208 -0.56 1.83 11.87
C ALA A 208 -0.86 0.90 10.70
N ALA A 209 -0.14 1.02 9.58
CA ALA A 209 -0.43 0.26 8.37
C ALA A 209 -0.39 -1.26 8.61
N THR A 210 -1.35 -1.97 8.02
CA THR A 210 -1.34 -3.44 7.96
C THR A 210 -0.28 -3.91 6.98
N CYS A 211 -0.24 -3.26 5.83
CA CYS A 211 0.71 -3.49 4.76
C CYS A 211 1.23 -2.14 4.26
N CYS A 212 2.54 -1.99 4.10
CA CYS A 212 3.15 -0.74 3.64
C CYS A 212 4.26 -1.01 2.64
N TYR A 213 4.18 -0.32 1.49
CA TYR A 213 5.20 -0.32 0.46
C TYR A 213 5.64 1.10 0.14
N TYR A 214 6.93 1.22 -0.20
CA TYR A 214 7.47 2.43 -0.80
C TYR A 214 7.65 2.24 -2.29
N MET A 215 7.10 3.17 -3.06
CA MET A 215 7.32 3.23 -4.50
C MET A 215 8.42 4.24 -4.79
N ILE A 216 9.53 3.76 -5.34
CA ILE A 216 10.67 4.57 -5.75
C ILE A 216 11.00 4.33 -7.22
N GLN A 217 11.44 5.37 -7.91
CA GLN A 217 11.97 5.26 -9.27
C GLN A 217 13.44 4.84 -9.21
N ASP A 218 13.92 4.17 -10.24
CA ASP A 218 15.34 3.86 -10.38
C ASP A 218 16.10 5.12 -10.80
N ASP A 219 17.16 5.47 -10.06
CA ASP A 219 17.91 6.73 -10.26
C ASP A 219 18.77 6.73 -11.53
N SER A 220 18.92 5.59 -12.20
CA SER A 220 19.74 5.52 -13.41
C SER A 220 19.00 6.08 -14.63
N LYS A 221 19.65 6.96 -15.39
CA LYS A 221 19.09 7.50 -16.64
C LYS A 221 18.68 6.41 -17.64
N GLU A 222 19.39 5.28 -17.62
CA GLU A 222 19.11 4.13 -18.48
C GLU A 222 17.83 3.37 -18.08
N HIS A 223 17.35 3.60 -16.87
CA HIS A 223 16.23 2.87 -16.28
C HIS A 223 15.13 3.79 -15.72
N ALA A 224 14.99 4.98 -16.30
CA ALA A 224 13.99 5.97 -15.87
C ALA A 224 12.54 5.43 -15.84
N ASN A 225 12.26 4.35 -16.57
CA ASN A 225 10.94 3.68 -16.58
C ASN A 225 10.85 2.53 -15.57
N ARG A 226 11.86 2.31 -14.73
CA ARG A 226 11.86 1.25 -13.73
C ARG A 226 11.53 1.81 -12.36
N PHE A 227 10.73 1.03 -11.64
CA PHE A 227 10.23 1.37 -10.31
C PHE A 227 10.36 0.17 -9.40
N ARG A 228 10.47 0.43 -8.10
CA ARG A 228 10.44 -0.61 -7.07
C ARG A 228 9.40 -0.29 -6.03
N LEU A 229 8.52 -1.26 -5.77
CA LEU A 229 7.66 -1.27 -4.60
C LEU A 229 8.39 -2.03 -3.50
N ILE A 230 9.00 -1.32 -2.58
CA ILE A 230 9.80 -1.89 -1.50
C ILE A 230 8.91 -2.11 -0.29
N ARG A 231 8.81 -3.36 0.15
CA ARG A 231 8.06 -3.72 1.34
C ARG A 231 8.67 -3.13 2.60
N ARG A 232 7.88 -2.40 3.35
CA ARG A 232 8.22 -1.92 4.70
C ARG A 232 7.57 -2.79 5.77
N LYS A 233 6.29 -3.11 5.59
CA LYS A 233 5.50 -3.89 6.54
C LYS A 233 4.53 -4.81 5.82
N TYR A 234 4.42 -6.02 6.27
CA TYR A 234 3.43 -7.00 5.85
C TYR A 234 3.40 -8.16 6.84
N LYS A 235 2.23 -8.58 7.27
CA LYS A 235 2.09 -9.63 8.29
C LYS A 235 2.20 -11.05 7.73
N GLY A 236 2.05 -11.22 6.42
CA GLY A 236 2.09 -12.51 5.73
C GLY A 236 3.37 -12.75 4.94
N GLU A 237 3.31 -13.68 3.99
CA GLU A 237 4.33 -13.96 3.00
C GLU A 237 4.22 -12.99 1.83
N ALA A 238 5.23 -12.16 1.66
CA ALA A 238 5.33 -11.21 0.55
C ALA A 238 6.78 -11.04 0.13
N PRO A 239 7.07 -10.77 -1.15
CA PRO A 239 8.42 -10.44 -1.58
C PRO A 239 8.94 -9.18 -0.88
N ALA A 240 10.27 -9.09 -0.76
CA ALA A 240 10.89 -7.92 -0.16
C ALA A 240 10.67 -6.65 -1.01
N PHE A 241 10.53 -6.82 -2.30
CA PHE A 241 10.17 -5.75 -3.25
C PHE A 241 9.57 -6.36 -4.52
N TRP A 242 8.85 -5.52 -5.29
CA TRP A 242 8.41 -5.77 -6.65
C TRP A 242 9.16 -4.81 -7.55
N ALA A 243 9.84 -5.32 -8.58
CA ALA A 243 10.50 -4.49 -9.58
C ALA A 243 9.59 -4.38 -10.81
N LEU A 244 9.21 -3.17 -11.15
CA LEU A 244 8.26 -2.87 -12.21
C LEU A 244 8.93 -2.06 -13.31
N GLN A 245 8.54 -2.28 -14.55
CA GLN A 245 8.91 -1.47 -15.69
C GLN A 245 7.64 -0.90 -16.33
N ARG A 246 7.59 0.42 -16.51
CA ARG A 246 6.48 1.09 -17.19
C ARG A 246 6.72 1.09 -18.69
N GLY A 247 5.76 0.55 -19.44
CA GLY A 247 5.73 0.56 -20.90
C GLY A 247 5.16 1.86 -21.50
N ASP A 248 5.16 1.94 -22.83
CA ASP A 248 4.68 3.12 -23.58
C ASP A 248 3.17 3.36 -23.39
N ASN A 249 2.40 2.30 -23.12
CA ASN A 249 0.97 2.38 -22.78
C ASN A 249 0.70 2.79 -21.32
N ASN A 250 1.72 3.24 -20.60
CA ASN A 250 1.68 3.62 -19.18
C ASN A 250 1.33 2.47 -18.19
N ARG A 251 1.29 1.22 -18.66
CA ARG A 251 1.12 0.04 -17.81
C ARG A 251 2.45 -0.44 -17.27
N HIS A 252 2.41 -1.09 -16.12
CA HIS A 252 3.59 -1.71 -15.54
C HIS A 252 3.64 -3.21 -15.89
N THR A 253 4.87 -3.69 -16.08
CA THR A 253 5.19 -5.12 -16.18
C THR A 253 6.11 -5.50 -15.03
N LEU A 254 5.90 -6.65 -14.42
CA LEU A 254 6.78 -7.18 -13.38
C LEU A 254 8.06 -7.72 -14.02
N ILE A 255 9.20 -7.10 -13.72
CA ILE A 255 10.51 -7.51 -14.23
C ILE A 255 11.36 -8.25 -13.19
N GLY A 256 10.90 -8.34 -11.94
CA GLY A 256 11.57 -9.07 -10.87
C GLY A 256 10.95 -8.81 -9.50
N GLY A 257 11.46 -9.52 -8.50
CA GLY A 257 11.03 -9.38 -7.12
C GLY A 257 12.03 -9.94 -6.14
N GLY A 258 11.99 -9.48 -4.90
CA GLY A 258 12.79 -10.02 -3.80
C GLY A 258 12.23 -11.37 -3.33
N ARG A 259 13.07 -12.12 -2.61
CA ARG A 259 12.65 -13.39 -1.99
C ARG A 259 11.66 -13.14 -0.84
N THR A 260 10.73 -14.05 -0.65
CA THR A 260 9.86 -14.08 0.53
C THR A 260 10.65 -14.47 1.79
N ARG A 261 10.06 -14.30 2.98
CA ARG A 261 10.69 -14.70 4.24
C ARG A 261 10.97 -16.19 4.29
N SER A 262 10.04 -17.03 3.84
CA SER A 262 10.21 -18.48 3.77
C SER A 262 11.35 -18.89 2.85
N GLN A 263 11.43 -18.29 1.66
CA GLN A 263 12.54 -18.54 0.71
C GLN A 263 13.90 -18.14 1.28
N ILE A 264 13.98 -17.03 2.02
CA ILE A 264 15.22 -16.59 2.68
C ILE A 264 15.59 -17.57 3.79
N SER A 265 14.61 -18.05 4.57
CA SER A 265 14.85 -19.03 5.65
C SER A 265 15.35 -20.36 5.10
N GLN A 266 14.74 -20.88 4.03
CA GLN A 266 15.20 -22.11 3.37
C GLN A 266 16.63 -21.99 2.87
N THR A 267 16.97 -20.88 2.18
CA THR A 267 18.33 -20.64 1.70
C THR A 267 19.35 -20.58 2.85
N ARG A 268 19.00 -19.95 3.98
CA ARG A 268 19.88 -19.90 5.16
C ARG A 268 20.09 -21.30 5.76
N THR A 269 19.05 -22.13 5.79
CA THR A 269 19.13 -23.51 6.29
C THR A 269 19.99 -24.38 5.38
N GLU A 270 19.89 -24.23 4.07
CA GLU A 270 20.71 -24.95 3.09
C GLU A 270 22.18 -24.53 3.16
N VAL A 271 22.45 -23.22 3.24
CA VAL A 271 23.83 -22.70 3.42
C VAL A 271 24.41 -23.14 4.77
N GLY A 272 23.61 -23.15 5.83
CA GLY A 272 24.04 -23.65 7.15
C GLY A 272 24.37 -25.14 7.16
N LYS A 273 23.70 -25.94 6.33
CA LYS A 273 24.01 -27.38 6.17
C LYS A 273 25.28 -27.64 5.34
N GLN A 274 25.62 -26.75 4.40
CA GLN A 274 26.84 -26.86 3.58
C GLN A 274 28.07 -26.22 4.24
N GLY A 275 27.88 -25.31 5.20
CA GLY A 275 28.92 -24.59 5.91
C GLY A 275 29.34 -25.25 7.21
N GLY A 276 29.67 -26.55 7.18
CA GLY A 276 30.44 -27.18 8.25
C GLY A 276 31.76 -26.44 8.40
N ARG A 277 31.98 -25.81 9.57
CA ARG A 277 33.20 -25.10 9.93
C ARG A 277 34.41 -25.95 9.56
N PRO A 278 35.37 -25.48 8.76
CA PRO A 278 36.58 -26.27 8.49
C PRO A 278 37.24 -26.54 9.83
N LYS A 279 37.47 -27.82 10.13
CA LYS A 279 38.25 -28.22 11.29
C LYS A 279 39.65 -27.67 11.10
N THR A 280 40.00 -26.71 11.95
CA THR A 280 41.39 -26.24 12.05
C THR A 280 42.24 -27.43 12.51
N VAL A 281 42.94 -28.03 11.60
CA VAL A 281 43.99 -29.03 11.94
C VAL A 281 45.14 -28.20 12.51
N CYS A 282 45.36 -28.32 13.83
CA CYS A 282 46.60 -27.85 14.42
C CYS A 282 47.72 -28.75 13.88
N PRO A 283 48.81 -28.22 13.35
CA PRO A 283 50.00 -29.07 13.09
C PRO A 283 50.64 -29.38 14.42
N GLU A 284 50.74 -30.66 14.71
CA GLU A 284 51.57 -31.14 15.80
C GLU A 284 53.03 -30.86 15.48
N THR A 285 53.70 -30.21 16.42
CA THR A 285 55.17 -30.04 16.48
C THR A 285 55.85 -31.34 16.86
#